data_7a7e438bbb330b4436c3451757032d52
#
_entry.id   7a7e438bbb330b4436c3451757032d52
#
_cell.length_a   1.000
_cell.length_b   1.000
_cell.length_c   1.000
_cell.angle_alpha   90.00
_cell.angle_beta   90.00
_cell.angle_gamma   90.00
#
_symmetry.space_group_name_H-M   'P 1'
#
loop_
_entity.id
_entity.type
_entity.pdbx_description
1 polymer ?
#
loop_
_entity_poly.entity_id
_entity_poly.type
_entity_poly.pdbx_seq_one_letter_code
_entity_poly.pdbx_strand_id
1 'polypeptide(L)'
;SGDWSSDVCSSDLEWPEQYRSWSQELLKRPELAQAIELHRKQQFAFDVIWSQTLAEARAKGIQIIGDMPMFVSEDSADVWAHPELFALDATGHTELQAGAPADAFSQDGQLWGNPTYNWQAHKDEGYRWWIERFRRSFYLYDYTRLDHFIGFTSYYAIEQGKTAAEGSFKFGPGLELFDVAYKKLGPLPFIAEDLGAVTPAVRALLSQTGFPGMSVIQFADGDCRYSFAPAQDSIVYSGTHDTQTLMGFVEARFTGGQATVESHQIFDHLMEQIVSTSNAVVILPLQDVLGLSDDARMNIPGKAEGNWSWQVKKDMLTPQVVQKLQRFVELHQSKLDA
;
A
#
# COMPACT_ATOMS: atom_id res chain seq x y z
N SER A 1 6.64 -23.63 12.64
CA SER A 1 6.04 -23.41 11.34
C SER A 1 4.79 -24.26 11.24
N GLY A 2 3.69 -23.78 11.78
CA GLY A 2 2.38 -24.35 11.54
C GLY A 2 1.88 -23.80 10.21
N ASP A 3 1.28 -24.66 9.44
CA ASP A 3 0.57 -24.31 8.22
C ASP A 3 -0.65 -23.45 8.59
N TRP A 4 -0.53 -22.14 8.41
CA TRP A 4 -1.59 -21.17 8.71
C TRP A 4 -2.62 -21.09 7.58
N SER A 5 -2.48 -21.95 6.57
CA SER A 5 -3.19 -21.81 5.31
C SER A 5 -4.53 -22.54 5.21
N SER A 6 -4.91 -23.39 6.15
CA SER A 6 -6.10 -24.23 5.93
C SER A 6 -7.20 -24.19 6.98
N ASP A 7 -6.96 -23.66 8.19
CA ASP A 7 -7.96 -23.80 9.27
C ASP A 7 -8.34 -22.49 10.00
N VAL A 8 -7.89 -21.30 9.56
CA VAL A 8 -8.03 -20.06 10.35
C VAL A 8 -8.91 -19.01 9.71
N CYS A 9 -9.29 -19.16 8.45
CA CYS A 9 -10.14 -18.20 7.75
C CYS A 9 -11.26 -18.91 7.00
N SER A 10 -12.15 -19.60 7.74
CA SER A 10 -13.50 -19.78 7.19
C SER A 10 -14.19 -18.42 7.21
N SER A 11 -14.84 -18.07 6.08
CA SER A 11 -15.68 -16.88 5.98
C SER A 11 -16.63 -16.82 7.18
N ASP A 12 -16.83 -15.63 7.77
CA ASP A 12 -17.82 -15.42 8.83
C ASP A 12 -19.23 -15.88 8.38
N LEU A 13 -19.50 -15.88 7.08
CA LEU A 13 -20.72 -16.40 6.48
C LEU A 13 -20.89 -17.93 6.64
N GLU A 14 -19.79 -18.66 6.83
CA GLU A 14 -19.77 -20.10 7.12
C GLU A 14 -19.86 -20.41 8.61
N TRP A 15 -19.71 -19.41 9.49
CA TRP A 15 -19.79 -19.61 10.93
C TRP A 15 -21.19 -20.04 11.38
N PRO A 16 -21.33 -20.63 12.57
CA PRO A 16 -22.63 -20.85 13.17
C PRO A 16 -23.46 -19.56 13.17
N GLU A 17 -24.73 -19.64 12.82
CA GLU A 17 -25.64 -18.49 12.61
C GLU A 17 -25.53 -17.42 13.70
N GLN A 18 -25.36 -17.85 14.95
CA GLN A 18 -25.22 -16.95 16.10
C GLN A 18 -23.96 -16.09 16.13
N TYR A 19 -22.99 -16.32 15.23
CA TYR A 19 -21.72 -15.59 15.13
C TYR A 19 -21.56 -14.84 13.81
N ARG A 20 -22.43 -15.07 12.82
CA ARG A 20 -22.36 -14.46 11.48
C ARG A 20 -22.55 -12.96 11.49
N SER A 21 -23.22 -12.41 12.50
CA SER A 21 -23.46 -10.97 12.63
C SER A 21 -22.86 -10.46 13.93
N TRP A 22 -22.14 -9.35 13.84
CA TRP A 22 -21.59 -8.69 15.00
C TRP A 22 -22.68 -8.17 15.94
N SER A 23 -22.48 -8.37 17.23
CA SER A 23 -23.24 -7.69 18.28
C SER A 23 -22.41 -7.61 19.56
N GLN A 24 -22.69 -6.62 20.40
CA GLN A 24 -22.02 -6.51 21.71
C GLN A 24 -22.34 -7.69 22.63
N GLU A 25 -23.41 -8.41 22.40
CA GLU A 25 -23.77 -9.60 23.18
C GLU A 25 -22.76 -10.75 22.98
N LEU A 26 -22.05 -10.78 21.84
CA LEU A 26 -20.99 -11.76 21.60
C LEU A 26 -19.85 -11.62 22.63
N LEU A 27 -19.56 -10.40 23.05
CA LEU A 27 -18.53 -10.13 24.07
C LEU A 27 -18.87 -10.69 25.45
N LYS A 28 -20.14 -11.01 25.71
CA LYS A 28 -20.63 -11.52 26.99
C LYS A 28 -20.73 -13.06 27.01
N ARG A 29 -20.50 -13.72 25.88
CA ARG A 29 -20.60 -15.17 25.76
C ARG A 29 -19.45 -15.89 26.46
N PRO A 30 -19.71 -16.77 27.45
CA PRO A 30 -18.66 -17.45 28.21
C PRO A 30 -17.73 -18.29 27.33
N GLU A 31 -18.28 -18.94 26.29
CA GLU A 31 -17.51 -19.78 25.34
C GLU A 31 -16.48 -19.00 24.53
N LEU A 32 -16.69 -17.68 24.30
CA LEU A 32 -15.77 -16.81 23.58
C LEU A 32 -14.79 -16.07 24.51
N ALA A 33 -15.04 -16.06 25.82
CA ALA A 33 -14.30 -15.22 26.77
C ALA A 33 -12.79 -15.47 26.75
N GLN A 34 -12.36 -16.72 26.68
CA GLN A 34 -10.94 -17.08 26.66
C GLN A 34 -10.25 -16.63 25.36
N ALA A 35 -10.89 -16.83 24.21
CA ALA A 35 -10.36 -16.42 22.90
C ALA A 35 -10.27 -14.90 22.80
N ILE A 36 -11.31 -14.17 23.21
CA ILE A 36 -11.33 -12.72 23.26
C ILE A 36 -10.22 -12.17 24.15
N GLU A 37 -10.05 -12.73 25.35
CA GLU A 37 -9.02 -12.29 26.28
C GLU A 37 -7.61 -12.58 25.76
N LEU A 38 -7.38 -13.72 25.13
CA LEU A 38 -6.12 -14.04 24.47
C LEU A 38 -5.80 -13.03 23.37
N HIS A 39 -6.76 -12.75 22.49
CA HIS A 39 -6.60 -11.78 21.41
C HIS A 39 -6.30 -10.37 21.96
N ARG A 40 -7.03 -9.93 22.98
CA ARG A 40 -6.75 -8.63 23.63
C ARG A 40 -5.33 -8.55 24.20
N LYS A 41 -4.85 -9.62 24.82
CA LYS A 41 -3.46 -9.68 25.33
C LYS A 41 -2.43 -9.62 24.22
N GLN A 42 -2.68 -10.29 23.09
CA GLN A 42 -1.81 -10.23 21.92
C GLN A 42 -1.76 -8.80 21.34
N GLN A 43 -2.91 -8.15 21.17
CA GLN A 43 -2.98 -6.76 20.70
C GLN A 43 -2.30 -5.79 21.68
N PHE A 44 -2.49 -5.97 22.98
CA PHE A 44 -1.80 -5.16 23.98
C PHE A 44 -0.28 -5.34 23.94
N ALA A 45 0.18 -6.60 23.84
CA ALA A 45 1.61 -6.90 23.73
C ALA A 45 2.22 -6.26 22.47
N PHE A 46 1.49 -6.34 21.34
CA PHE A 46 1.90 -5.66 20.12
C PHE A 46 2.00 -4.15 20.32
N ASP A 47 1.00 -3.50 20.90
CA ASP A 47 1.01 -2.05 21.11
C ASP A 47 2.18 -1.61 22.00
N VAL A 48 2.51 -2.37 23.04
CA VAL A 48 3.66 -2.07 23.93
C VAL A 48 4.98 -2.18 23.14
N ILE A 49 5.20 -3.29 22.44
CA ILE A 49 6.43 -3.53 21.66
C ILE A 49 6.56 -2.50 20.55
N TRP A 50 5.47 -2.23 19.81
CA TRP A 50 5.47 -1.28 18.71
C TRP A 50 5.76 0.15 19.18
N SER A 51 5.14 0.58 20.28
CA SER A 51 5.38 1.89 20.88
C SER A 51 6.84 2.08 21.29
N GLN A 52 7.47 1.05 21.84
CA GLN A 52 8.90 1.07 22.19
C GLN A 52 9.76 1.16 20.93
N THR A 53 9.47 0.34 19.91
CA THR A 53 10.19 0.35 18.63
C THR A 53 10.10 1.72 17.95
N LEU A 54 8.91 2.33 17.94
CA LEU A 54 8.68 3.65 17.37
C LEU A 54 9.44 4.74 18.15
N ALA A 55 9.45 4.66 19.47
CA ALA A 55 10.21 5.59 20.31
C ALA A 55 11.73 5.46 20.08
N GLU A 56 12.25 4.25 19.93
CA GLU A 56 13.66 4.02 19.61
C GLU A 56 14.03 4.54 18.21
N ALA A 57 13.18 4.34 17.21
CA ALA A 57 13.37 4.86 15.87
C ALA A 57 13.43 6.40 15.89
N ARG A 58 12.45 7.05 16.52
CA ARG A 58 12.37 8.51 16.64
C ARG A 58 13.56 9.10 17.42
N ALA A 59 14.03 8.42 18.47
CA ALA A 59 15.24 8.84 19.21
C ALA A 59 16.50 8.83 18.35
N LYS A 60 16.51 8.08 17.25
CA LYS A 60 17.59 8.03 16.25
C LYS A 60 17.32 8.93 15.03
N GLY A 61 16.26 9.74 15.05
CA GLY A 61 15.85 10.57 13.92
C GLY A 61 15.24 9.79 12.77
N ILE A 62 14.82 8.53 12.98
CA ILE A 62 14.19 7.68 11.96
C ILE A 62 12.68 7.85 12.06
N GLN A 63 12.05 8.12 10.93
CA GLN A 63 10.60 8.17 10.78
C GLN A 63 10.10 6.89 10.10
N ILE A 64 8.93 6.41 10.50
CA ILE A 64 8.33 5.19 9.95
C ILE A 64 7.16 5.58 9.06
N ILE A 65 7.17 5.09 7.84
CA ILE A 65 6.08 5.23 6.88
C ILE A 65 5.31 3.91 6.86
N GLY A 66 4.03 3.98 7.19
CA GLY A 66 3.10 2.85 7.05
C GLY A 66 2.44 2.83 5.68
N ASP A 67 1.76 1.73 5.40
CA ASP A 67 0.97 1.54 4.18
C ASP A 67 -0.47 1.16 4.55
N MET A 68 -1.45 1.84 3.92
CA MET A 68 -2.85 1.62 4.19
C MET A 68 -3.56 1.23 2.89
N PRO A 69 -3.95 -0.03 2.71
CA PRO A 69 -4.71 -0.44 1.54
C PRO A 69 -6.06 0.29 1.51
N MET A 70 -6.50 0.71 0.32
CA MET A 70 -7.81 1.35 0.19
C MET A 70 -8.91 0.39 0.61
N PHE A 71 -8.95 -0.80 0.05
CA PHE A 71 -10.00 -1.80 0.31
C PHE A 71 -9.58 -2.80 1.41
N VAL A 72 -10.57 -3.42 2.04
CA VAL A 72 -10.40 -4.48 3.03
C VAL A 72 -11.00 -5.79 2.51
N SER A 73 -10.56 -6.93 3.05
CA SER A 73 -11.07 -8.25 2.65
C SER A 73 -12.54 -8.40 3.05
N GLU A 74 -13.30 -9.18 2.26
CA GLU A 74 -14.66 -9.61 2.60
C GLU A 74 -14.69 -10.30 3.97
N ASP A 75 -13.72 -11.18 4.24
CA ASP A 75 -13.58 -11.90 5.51
C ASP A 75 -12.89 -11.09 6.62
N SER A 76 -12.86 -9.77 6.51
CA SER A 76 -12.26 -8.91 7.54
C SER A 76 -13.22 -8.68 8.70
N ALA A 77 -12.65 -8.44 9.89
CA ALA A 77 -13.41 -7.98 11.05
C ALA A 77 -14.18 -6.67 10.79
N ASP A 78 -13.69 -5.85 9.86
CA ASP A 78 -14.33 -4.59 9.46
C ASP A 78 -15.65 -4.84 8.73
N VAL A 79 -15.65 -5.74 7.73
CA VAL A 79 -16.85 -6.11 6.97
C VAL A 79 -17.86 -6.82 7.88
N TRP A 80 -17.39 -7.77 8.69
CA TRP A 80 -18.23 -8.47 9.65
C TRP A 80 -18.88 -7.54 10.68
N ALA A 81 -18.14 -6.54 11.17
CA ALA A 81 -18.64 -5.62 12.21
C ALA A 81 -19.49 -4.47 11.64
N HIS A 82 -19.33 -4.12 10.38
CA HIS A 82 -19.94 -2.96 9.73
C HIS A 82 -20.38 -3.26 8.29
N PRO A 83 -21.19 -4.35 8.07
CA PRO A 83 -21.58 -4.75 6.72
C PRO A 83 -22.30 -3.65 5.95
N GLU A 84 -23.00 -2.73 6.64
CA GLU A 84 -23.71 -1.59 6.05
C GLU A 84 -22.80 -0.59 5.32
N LEU A 85 -21.51 -0.61 5.62
CA LEU A 85 -20.50 0.31 5.01
C LEU A 85 -19.94 -0.24 3.69
N PHE A 86 -20.29 -1.44 3.30
CA PHE A 86 -19.75 -2.13 2.12
C PHE A 86 -20.85 -2.50 1.13
N ALA A 87 -20.47 -2.72 -0.13
CA ALA A 87 -21.39 -3.14 -1.18
C ALA A 87 -21.58 -4.67 -1.14
N LEU A 88 -22.44 -5.10 -0.24
CA LEU A 88 -22.80 -6.51 -0.02
C LEU A 88 -24.23 -6.78 -0.49
N ASP A 89 -24.50 -8.02 -0.88
CA ASP A 89 -25.83 -8.49 -1.18
C ASP A 89 -26.62 -8.83 0.11
N ALA A 90 -27.88 -9.23 -0.04
CA ALA A 90 -28.74 -9.57 1.09
C ALA A 90 -28.29 -10.81 1.89
N THR A 91 -27.33 -11.57 1.38
CA THR A 91 -26.75 -12.76 2.04
C THR A 91 -25.41 -12.44 2.74
N GLY A 92 -24.91 -11.22 2.57
CA GLY A 92 -23.66 -10.75 3.16
C GLY A 92 -22.43 -10.95 2.27
N HIS A 93 -22.59 -11.50 1.07
CA HIS A 93 -21.50 -11.63 0.11
C HIS A 93 -21.26 -10.34 -0.66
N THR A 94 -20.04 -10.16 -1.13
CA THR A 94 -19.66 -9.04 -1.98
C THR A 94 -20.55 -8.97 -3.24
N GLU A 95 -21.31 -7.90 -3.40
CA GLU A 95 -22.08 -7.60 -4.60
C GLU A 95 -21.21 -6.92 -5.66
N LEU A 96 -20.40 -5.94 -5.23
CA LEU A 96 -19.49 -5.20 -6.07
C LEU A 96 -18.06 -5.30 -5.51
N GLN A 97 -17.19 -6.01 -6.23
CA GLN A 97 -15.80 -6.15 -5.86
C GLN A 97 -14.92 -5.08 -6.53
N ALA A 98 -13.85 -4.69 -5.84
CA ALA A 98 -12.84 -3.81 -6.37
C ALA A 98 -11.92 -4.54 -7.36
N GLY A 99 -11.36 -3.80 -8.30
CA GLY A 99 -10.40 -4.30 -9.27
C GLY A 99 -9.80 -3.19 -10.12
N ALA A 100 -9.21 -3.58 -11.23
CA ALA A 100 -8.70 -2.68 -12.24
C ALA A 100 -9.07 -3.15 -13.66
N PRO A 101 -9.34 -2.24 -14.59
CA PRO A 101 -9.50 -2.61 -16.00
C PRO A 101 -8.18 -3.13 -16.58
N ALA A 102 -8.24 -3.71 -17.79
CA ALA A 102 -7.04 -4.06 -18.53
C ALA A 102 -6.11 -2.85 -18.70
N ASP A 103 -4.84 -3.03 -18.39
CA ASP A 103 -3.81 -2.00 -18.47
C ASP A 103 -2.44 -2.60 -18.85
N ALA A 104 -1.38 -1.82 -18.71
CA ALA A 104 -0.01 -2.27 -18.98
C ALA A 104 0.49 -3.35 -18.01
N PHE A 105 -0.13 -3.50 -16.85
CA PHE A 105 0.23 -4.50 -15.82
C PHE A 105 -0.51 -5.81 -16.00
N SER A 106 -1.77 -5.76 -16.50
CA SER A 106 -2.62 -6.93 -16.71
C SER A 106 -3.49 -6.74 -17.94
N GLN A 107 -3.27 -7.57 -18.97
CA GLN A 107 -4.09 -7.53 -20.20
C GLN A 107 -5.54 -7.93 -19.99
N ASP A 108 -5.81 -8.73 -18.95
CA ASP A 108 -7.15 -9.20 -18.60
C ASP A 108 -7.82 -8.35 -17.51
N GLY A 109 -7.12 -7.30 -17.02
CA GLY A 109 -7.51 -6.55 -15.82
C GLY A 109 -7.25 -7.34 -14.54
N GLN A 110 -7.73 -6.80 -13.42
CA GLN A 110 -7.52 -7.41 -12.10
C GLN A 110 -8.83 -7.50 -11.33
N LEU A 111 -9.02 -8.63 -10.66
CA LEU A 111 -10.05 -8.87 -9.65
C LEU A 111 -9.34 -8.96 -8.30
N TRP A 112 -9.68 -8.06 -7.36
CA TRP A 112 -9.02 -8.03 -6.05
C TRP A 112 -9.78 -8.80 -4.97
N GLY A 113 -11.07 -9.11 -5.22
CA GLY A 113 -11.91 -9.86 -4.28
C GLY A 113 -12.37 -9.07 -3.06
N ASN A 114 -12.02 -7.79 -2.95
CA ASN A 114 -12.42 -6.92 -1.87
C ASN A 114 -13.77 -6.28 -2.17
N PRO A 115 -14.73 -6.19 -1.22
CA PRO A 115 -15.95 -5.42 -1.43
C PRO A 115 -15.62 -3.93 -1.61
N THR A 116 -16.36 -3.26 -2.50
CA THR A 116 -16.32 -1.81 -2.60
C THR A 116 -17.13 -1.16 -1.48
N TYR A 117 -17.01 0.16 -1.31
CA TYR A 117 -17.66 0.88 -0.23
C TYR A 117 -19.06 1.37 -0.59
N ASN A 118 -19.97 1.34 0.38
CA ASN A 118 -21.21 2.11 0.36
C ASN A 118 -20.92 3.54 0.84
N TRP A 119 -20.48 4.41 -0.07
CA TRP A 119 -20.05 5.78 0.27
C TRP A 119 -21.18 6.63 0.86
N GLN A 120 -22.46 6.33 0.57
CA GLN A 120 -23.57 7.03 1.17
C GLN A 120 -23.67 6.70 2.67
N ALA A 121 -23.55 5.42 3.04
CA ALA A 121 -23.54 5.02 4.45
C ALA A 121 -22.35 5.63 5.21
N HIS A 122 -21.16 5.65 4.61
CA HIS A 122 -19.99 6.34 5.18
C HIS A 122 -20.24 7.84 5.41
N LYS A 123 -20.87 8.50 4.45
CA LYS A 123 -21.24 9.91 4.58
C LYS A 123 -22.26 10.13 5.69
N ASP A 124 -23.29 9.31 5.76
CA ASP A 124 -24.36 9.40 6.75
C ASP A 124 -23.84 9.24 8.19
N GLU A 125 -22.82 8.39 8.41
CA GLU A 125 -22.13 8.27 9.70
C GLU A 125 -21.03 9.33 9.93
N GLY A 126 -20.85 10.29 9.01
CA GLY A 126 -19.80 11.31 9.05
C GLY A 126 -18.40 10.77 8.91
N TYR A 127 -18.23 9.73 8.08
CA TYR A 127 -16.97 9.03 7.79
C TYR A 127 -16.27 8.49 9.04
N ARG A 128 -17.00 8.14 10.09
CA ARG A 128 -16.44 7.75 11.39
C ARG A 128 -15.48 6.55 11.23
N TRP A 129 -15.82 5.55 10.47
CA TRP A 129 -14.97 4.38 10.23
C TRP A 129 -13.62 4.78 9.61
N TRP A 130 -13.62 5.64 8.59
CA TRP A 130 -12.40 6.16 7.97
C TRP A 130 -11.56 7.01 8.93
N ILE A 131 -12.20 7.84 9.73
CA ILE A 131 -11.52 8.68 10.73
C ILE A 131 -10.80 7.82 11.78
N GLU A 132 -11.45 6.75 12.27
CA GLU A 132 -10.80 5.83 13.21
C GLU A 132 -9.64 5.07 12.57
N ARG A 133 -9.79 4.65 11.31
CA ARG A 133 -8.73 4.00 10.54
C ARG A 133 -7.53 4.92 10.35
N PHE A 134 -7.75 6.18 10.00
CA PHE A 134 -6.70 7.20 9.89
C PHE A 134 -6.05 7.48 11.25
N ARG A 135 -6.84 7.65 12.30
CA ARG A 135 -6.32 7.85 13.67
C ARG A 135 -5.43 6.69 14.10
N ARG A 136 -5.84 5.46 13.85
CA ARG A 136 -5.03 4.28 14.16
C ARG A 136 -3.72 4.27 13.38
N SER A 137 -3.74 4.64 12.11
CA SER A 137 -2.54 4.74 11.29
C SER A 137 -1.57 5.79 11.84
N PHE A 138 -2.05 6.98 12.21
CA PHE A 138 -1.21 8.04 12.79
C PHE A 138 -0.67 7.70 14.20
N TYR A 139 -1.34 6.81 14.91
CA TYR A 139 -0.78 6.24 16.14
C TYR A 139 0.40 5.29 15.86
N LEU A 140 0.32 4.52 14.77
CA LEU A 140 1.30 3.50 14.41
C LEU A 140 2.50 4.05 13.65
N TYR A 141 2.35 5.13 12.87
CA TYR A 141 3.33 5.60 11.91
C TYR A 141 3.51 7.12 11.98
N ASP A 142 4.62 7.62 11.46
CA ASP A 142 4.86 9.06 11.31
C ASP A 142 4.20 9.59 10.03
N TYR A 143 4.19 8.78 8.97
CA TYR A 143 3.50 9.02 7.71
C TYR A 143 2.78 7.75 7.27
N THR A 144 1.79 7.89 6.39
CA THR A 144 1.06 6.75 5.83
C THR A 144 0.89 6.91 4.33
N ARG A 145 1.35 5.92 3.56
CA ARG A 145 0.99 5.81 2.15
C ARG A 145 -0.46 5.34 2.05
N LEU A 146 -1.28 6.11 1.34
CA LEU A 146 -2.62 5.70 0.96
C LEU A 146 -2.52 4.94 -0.37
N ASP A 147 -2.66 3.64 -0.28
CA ASP A 147 -2.68 2.76 -1.44
C ASP A 147 -3.91 3.03 -2.30
N HIS A 148 -3.75 2.95 -3.62
CA HIS A 148 -4.79 3.20 -4.61
C HIS A 148 -5.53 4.53 -4.39
N PHE A 149 -4.79 5.62 -4.15
CA PHE A 149 -5.37 6.95 -3.85
C PHE A 149 -6.33 7.43 -4.96
N ILE A 150 -6.10 7.05 -6.20
CA ILE A 150 -6.99 7.38 -7.31
C ILE A 150 -8.43 6.92 -7.07
N GLY A 151 -8.62 5.84 -6.31
CA GLY A 151 -9.91 5.28 -5.95
C GLY A 151 -10.78 6.21 -5.08
N PHE A 152 -10.18 7.19 -4.39
CA PHE A 152 -10.96 8.22 -3.69
C PHE A 152 -11.65 9.20 -4.64
N THR A 153 -11.22 9.30 -5.90
CA THR A 153 -11.97 10.02 -6.94
C THR A 153 -12.88 9.10 -7.74
N SER A 154 -12.31 7.99 -8.21
CA SER A 154 -13.05 6.95 -8.92
C SER A 154 -12.32 5.62 -8.81
N TYR A 155 -13.07 4.56 -8.59
CA TYR A 155 -12.57 3.20 -8.48
C TYR A 155 -13.29 2.28 -9.46
N TYR A 156 -12.66 1.19 -9.83
CA TYR A 156 -13.22 0.22 -10.76
C TYR A 156 -13.95 -0.86 -9.97
N ALA A 157 -15.25 -1.03 -10.24
CA ALA A 157 -16.13 -1.96 -9.56
C ALA A 157 -16.63 -3.02 -10.54
N ILE A 158 -16.63 -4.26 -10.12
CA ILE A 158 -16.99 -5.43 -10.90
C ILE A 158 -18.06 -6.19 -10.12
N GLU A 159 -19.20 -6.48 -10.75
CA GLU A 159 -20.25 -7.30 -10.13
C GLU A 159 -19.74 -8.72 -9.87
N GLN A 160 -20.17 -9.30 -8.77
CA GLN A 160 -19.80 -10.67 -8.41
C GLN A 160 -20.11 -11.66 -9.54
N GLY A 161 -19.15 -12.54 -9.83
CA GLY A 161 -19.23 -13.52 -10.89
C GLY A 161 -18.91 -13.01 -12.30
N LYS A 162 -18.66 -11.71 -12.46
CA LYS A 162 -18.20 -11.13 -13.73
C LYS A 162 -16.68 -11.08 -13.80
N THR A 163 -16.17 -10.91 -15.02
CA THR A 163 -14.75 -10.71 -15.32
C THR A 163 -14.37 -9.24 -15.17
N ALA A 164 -13.08 -8.95 -15.03
CA ALA A 164 -12.59 -7.58 -14.96
C ALA A 164 -12.96 -6.72 -16.19
N ALA A 165 -13.12 -7.33 -17.38
CA ALA A 165 -13.55 -6.62 -18.58
C ALA A 165 -14.99 -6.08 -18.51
N GLU A 166 -15.82 -6.61 -17.62
CA GLU A 166 -17.23 -6.23 -17.46
C GLU A 166 -17.47 -5.23 -16.33
N GLY A 167 -16.42 -4.76 -15.69
CA GLY A 167 -16.50 -3.76 -14.63
C GLY A 167 -16.80 -2.35 -15.14
N SER A 168 -17.03 -1.45 -14.21
CA SER A 168 -17.30 -0.04 -14.50
C SER A 168 -16.72 0.89 -13.42
N PHE A 169 -16.36 2.11 -13.82
CA PHE A 169 -15.93 3.12 -12.86
C PHE A 169 -17.10 3.65 -12.04
N LYS A 170 -16.87 3.77 -10.73
CA LYS A 170 -17.76 4.40 -9.75
C LYS A 170 -17.03 5.58 -9.11
N PHE A 171 -17.78 6.56 -8.61
CA PHE A 171 -17.21 7.71 -7.93
C PHE A 171 -16.88 7.39 -6.47
N GLY A 172 -15.71 7.83 -6.02
CA GLY A 172 -15.31 7.85 -4.63
C GLY A 172 -15.82 9.10 -3.88
N PRO A 173 -15.46 9.27 -2.59
CA PRO A 173 -15.92 10.38 -1.75
C PRO A 173 -15.24 11.72 -2.08
N GLY A 174 -14.17 11.71 -2.88
CA GLY A 174 -13.42 12.90 -3.24
C GLY A 174 -12.85 13.65 -2.03
N LEU A 175 -12.83 14.97 -2.13
CA LEU A 175 -12.29 15.86 -1.09
C LEU A 175 -13.10 15.81 0.22
N GLU A 176 -14.39 15.52 0.17
CA GLU A 176 -15.27 15.56 1.34
C GLU A 176 -14.75 14.71 2.51
N LEU A 177 -14.28 13.50 2.23
CA LEU A 177 -13.68 12.63 3.25
C LEU A 177 -12.46 13.29 3.92
N PHE A 178 -11.57 13.87 3.13
CA PHE A 178 -10.33 14.48 3.64
C PHE A 178 -10.60 15.79 4.40
N ASP A 179 -11.61 16.56 3.99
CA ASP A 179 -12.06 17.75 4.72
C ASP A 179 -12.60 17.39 6.11
N VAL A 180 -13.39 16.31 6.19
CA VAL A 180 -13.90 15.80 7.48
C VAL A 180 -12.75 15.25 8.31
N ALA A 181 -11.82 14.53 7.71
CA ALA A 181 -10.64 13.99 8.39
C ALA A 181 -9.77 15.13 8.96
N TYR A 182 -9.46 16.15 8.16
CA TYR A 182 -8.67 17.29 8.61
C TYR A 182 -9.33 18.04 9.77
N LYS A 183 -10.64 18.27 9.71
CA LYS A 183 -11.39 18.91 10.81
C LYS A 183 -11.35 18.12 12.11
N LYS A 184 -11.29 16.78 12.03
CA LYS A 184 -11.32 15.90 13.22
C LYS A 184 -9.95 15.52 13.76
N LEU A 185 -8.94 15.43 12.89
CA LEU A 185 -7.61 14.90 13.21
C LEU A 185 -6.51 15.96 13.13
N GLY A 186 -6.75 17.11 12.50
CA GLY A 186 -5.71 18.08 12.17
C GLY A 186 -4.92 17.68 10.91
N PRO A 187 -3.64 18.06 10.82
CA PRO A 187 -2.80 17.72 9.67
C PRO A 187 -2.80 16.21 9.38
N LEU A 188 -2.88 15.87 8.10
CA LEU A 188 -2.95 14.50 7.62
C LEU A 188 -1.62 14.12 6.96
N PRO A 189 -0.74 13.35 7.62
CA PRO A 189 0.58 12.98 7.12
C PRO A 189 0.49 11.83 6.10
N PHE A 190 -0.21 12.07 4.99
CA PHE A 190 -0.39 11.08 3.93
C PHE A 190 0.57 11.27 2.77
N ILE A 191 0.90 10.16 2.14
CA ILE A 191 1.53 10.04 0.83
C ILE A 191 0.50 9.37 -0.08
N ALA A 192 0.19 9.96 -1.21
CA ALA A 192 -0.82 9.43 -2.11
C ALA A 192 -0.16 8.50 -3.15
N GLU A 193 -0.61 7.24 -3.22
CA GLU A 193 -0.26 6.39 -4.34
C GLU A 193 -1.16 6.76 -5.53
N ASP A 194 -0.62 7.58 -6.41
CA ASP A 194 -1.28 8.12 -7.60
C ASP A 194 -0.77 7.47 -8.90
N LEU A 195 -0.47 6.19 -8.85
CA LEU A 195 -0.02 5.42 -10.01
C LEU A 195 -1.21 4.93 -10.85
N GLY A 196 -0.99 4.72 -12.15
CA GLY A 196 -2.02 4.24 -13.08
C GLY A 196 -2.76 5.38 -13.82
N ALA A 197 -4.08 5.32 -13.90
CA ALA A 197 -4.90 6.26 -14.67
C ALA A 197 -5.10 7.62 -13.96
N VAL A 198 -4.09 8.46 -13.95
CA VAL A 198 -4.12 9.79 -13.31
C VAL A 198 -4.97 10.77 -14.11
N THR A 199 -6.24 10.88 -13.77
CA THR A 199 -7.20 11.80 -14.40
C THR A 199 -7.05 13.24 -13.90
N PRO A 200 -7.64 14.25 -14.58
CA PRO A 200 -7.71 15.61 -14.05
C PRO A 200 -8.35 15.70 -12.65
N ALA A 201 -9.31 14.82 -12.34
CA ALA A 201 -9.94 14.76 -11.02
C ALA A 201 -8.96 14.29 -9.93
N VAL A 202 -8.10 13.30 -10.22
CA VAL A 202 -7.04 12.85 -9.31
C VAL A 202 -6.04 13.98 -9.05
N ARG A 203 -5.58 14.67 -10.10
CA ARG A 203 -4.67 15.83 -9.95
C ARG A 203 -5.29 16.95 -9.13
N ALA A 204 -6.58 17.22 -9.32
CA ALA A 204 -7.30 18.22 -8.53
C ALA A 204 -7.38 17.81 -7.05
N LEU A 205 -7.65 16.53 -6.76
CA LEU A 205 -7.70 16.02 -5.39
C LEU A 205 -6.32 16.11 -4.71
N LEU A 206 -5.23 15.71 -5.39
CA LEU A 206 -3.86 15.87 -4.89
C LEU A 206 -3.54 17.33 -4.57
N SER A 207 -3.84 18.23 -5.50
CA SER A 207 -3.60 19.66 -5.30
C SER A 207 -4.41 20.23 -4.13
N GLN A 208 -5.65 19.79 -3.94
CA GLN A 208 -6.53 20.29 -2.87
C GLN A 208 -6.15 19.72 -1.50
N THR A 209 -5.68 18.48 -1.44
CA THR A 209 -5.23 17.84 -0.18
C THR A 209 -3.81 18.22 0.18
N GLY A 210 -2.98 18.60 -0.81
CA GLY A 210 -1.55 18.87 -0.63
C GLY A 210 -0.72 17.62 -0.31
N PHE A 211 -1.26 16.43 -0.55
CA PHE A 211 -0.50 15.19 -0.35
C PHE A 211 0.54 15.01 -1.46
N PRO A 212 1.79 14.65 -1.13
CA PRO A 212 2.76 14.27 -2.14
C PRO A 212 2.31 13.00 -2.84
N GLY A 213 2.41 12.98 -4.17
CA GLY A 213 2.25 11.79 -4.99
C GLY A 213 3.53 10.98 -5.09
N MET A 214 3.58 10.02 -5.99
CA MET A 214 4.72 9.13 -6.22
C MET A 214 5.28 9.30 -7.63
N SER A 215 6.60 9.36 -7.74
CA SER A 215 7.34 9.30 -9.01
C SER A 215 8.26 8.09 -9.02
N VAL A 216 7.86 7.04 -9.72
CA VAL A 216 8.61 5.77 -9.81
C VAL A 216 9.35 5.73 -11.14
N ILE A 217 10.66 5.57 -11.14
CA ILE A 217 11.47 5.63 -12.37
C ILE A 217 11.07 4.57 -13.40
N GLN A 218 10.58 3.42 -12.95
CA GLN A 218 10.11 2.33 -13.83
C GLN A 218 8.88 2.72 -14.67
N PHE A 219 8.16 3.77 -14.27
CA PHE A 219 6.98 4.32 -14.97
C PHE A 219 7.27 5.65 -15.66
N ALA A 220 8.55 6.04 -15.78
CA ALA A 220 8.93 7.25 -16.47
C ALA A 220 8.52 7.20 -17.95
N ASP A 221 8.04 8.33 -18.47
CA ASP A 221 7.71 8.48 -19.88
C ASP A 221 8.97 8.32 -20.75
N GLY A 222 8.88 7.51 -21.79
CA GLY A 222 9.97 7.29 -22.74
C GLY A 222 11.07 6.36 -22.20
N ASP A 223 12.32 6.73 -22.48
CA ASP A 223 13.49 5.95 -22.05
C ASP A 223 14.12 6.57 -20.81
N CYS A 224 13.87 5.94 -19.65
CA CYS A 224 14.35 6.41 -18.34
C CYS A 224 15.89 6.50 -18.23
N ARG A 225 16.64 5.87 -19.14
CA ARG A 225 18.11 6.01 -19.19
C ARG A 225 18.56 7.44 -19.54
N TYR A 226 17.74 8.19 -20.26
CA TYR A 226 18.09 9.53 -20.74
C TYR A 226 17.28 10.64 -20.06
N SER A 227 16.11 10.34 -19.54
CA SER A 227 15.23 11.35 -18.95
C SER A 227 14.36 10.76 -17.86
N PHE A 228 14.63 11.18 -16.63
CA PHE A 228 13.72 10.99 -15.50
C PHE A 228 13.48 12.34 -14.83
N ALA A 229 12.27 12.85 -14.98
CA ALA A 229 11.85 14.14 -14.43
C ALA A 229 10.67 13.92 -13.46
N PRO A 230 10.94 13.62 -12.17
CA PRO A 230 9.89 13.43 -11.19
C PRO A 230 9.10 14.72 -10.97
N ALA A 231 7.82 14.60 -10.63
CA ALA A 231 7.02 15.75 -10.24
C ALA A 231 7.63 16.43 -8.99
N GLN A 232 7.63 17.75 -8.96
CA GLN A 232 8.34 18.52 -7.93
C GLN A 232 7.91 18.17 -6.50
N ASP A 233 6.60 17.98 -6.28
CA ASP A 233 6.01 17.71 -4.98
C ASP A 233 5.75 16.20 -4.75
N SER A 234 6.48 15.32 -5.45
CA SER A 234 6.36 13.88 -5.29
C SER A 234 7.49 13.27 -4.48
N ILE A 235 7.24 12.09 -3.94
CA ILE A 235 8.26 11.21 -3.40
C ILE A 235 8.80 10.35 -4.53
N VAL A 236 10.13 10.26 -4.63
CA VAL A 236 10.81 9.54 -5.71
C VAL A 236 11.13 8.11 -5.28
N TYR A 237 10.91 7.16 -6.17
CA TYR A 237 11.13 5.73 -5.91
C TYR A 237 11.94 5.08 -7.03
N SER A 238 12.85 4.17 -6.69
CA SER A 238 13.45 3.24 -7.66
C SER A 238 12.48 2.12 -8.03
N GLY A 239 11.62 1.72 -7.12
CA GLY A 239 10.56 0.74 -7.25
C GLY A 239 9.73 0.69 -5.98
N THR A 240 8.65 -0.09 -6.01
CA THR A 240 7.78 -0.38 -4.86
C THR A 240 7.77 -1.89 -4.60
N HIS A 241 7.05 -2.33 -3.58
CA HIS A 241 6.85 -3.76 -3.34
C HIS A 241 6.08 -4.46 -4.49
N ASP A 242 5.32 -3.74 -5.29
CA ASP A 242 4.52 -4.28 -6.41
C ASP A 242 5.26 -4.26 -7.75
N THR A 243 6.38 -3.55 -7.85
CA THR A 243 7.18 -3.50 -9.07
C THR A 243 8.26 -4.58 -9.10
N GLN A 244 8.92 -4.71 -10.24
CA GLN A 244 10.19 -5.43 -10.30
C GLN A 244 11.22 -4.74 -9.40
N THR A 245 12.27 -5.46 -8.99
CA THR A 245 13.48 -4.78 -8.51
C THR A 245 14.03 -3.91 -9.63
N LEU A 246 14.75 -2.85 -9.32
CA LEU A 246 15.33 -2.00 -10.37
C LEU A 246 16.29 -2.78 -11.28
N MET A 247 17.08 -3.72 -10.72
CA MET A 247 17.96 -4.59 -11.53
C MET A 247 17.14 -5.50 -12.43
N GLY A 248 16.09 -6.16 -11.91
CA GLY A 248 15.20 -7.01 -12.72
C GLY A 248 14.51 -6.22 -13.84
N PHE A 249 14.07 -5.01 -13.56
CA PHE A 249 13.53 -4.09 -14.58
C PHE A 249 14.58 -3.77 -15.66
N VAL A 250 15.82 -3.46 -15.27
CA VAL A 250 16.92 -3.17 -16.22
C VAL A 250 17.21 -4.40 -17.09
N GLU A 251 17.34 -5.56 -16.46
CA GLU A 251 17.60 -6.83 -17.17
C GLU A 251 16.49 -7.12 -18.19
N ALA A 252 15.23 -7.07 -17.78
CA ALA A 252 14.10 -7.37 -18.64
C ALA A 252 13.96 -6.36 -19.81
N ARG A 253 14.15 -5.07 -19.54
CA ARG A 253 13.88 -4.01 -20.52
C ARG A 253 15.04 -3.76 -21.48
N PHE A 254 16.29 -3.90 -21.05
CA PHE A 254 17.46 -3.40 -21.78
C PHE A 254 18.46 -4.50 -22.20
N THR A 255 18.51 -5.63 -21.48
CA THR A 255 19.50 -6.67 -21.73
C THR A 255 18.92 -8.07 -21.99
N GLY A 256 17.64 -8.12 -22.40
CA GLY A 256 16.98 -9.38 -22.78
C GLY A 256 16.83 -10.38 -21.63
N GLY A 257 16.69 -9.91 -20.39
CA GLY A 257 16.52 -10.74 -19.20
C GLY A 257 17.84 -11.30 -18.65
N GLN A 258 18.98 -10.73 -19.02
CA GLN A 258 20.29 -11.23 -18.61
C GLN A 258 21.06 -10.23 -17.76
N ALA A 259 21.68 -10.74 -16.69
CA ALA A 259 22.66 -10.00 -15.91
C ALA A 259 23.97 -9.86 -16.72
N THR A 260 24.29 -8.64 -17.12
CA THR A 260 25.46 -8.31 -17.94
C THR A 260 26.23 -7.15 -17.33
N VAL A 261 27.44 -6.86 -17.82
CA VAL A 261 28.14 -5.63 -17.45
C VAL A 261 27.31 -4.40 -17.81
N GLU A 262 26.62 -4.43 -18.96
CA GLU A 262 25.75 -3.34 -19.40
C GLU A 262 24.56 -3.13 -18.45
N SER A 263 23.91 -4.22 -18.00
CA SER A 263 22.80 -4.09 -17.04
C SER A 263 23.24 -3.41 -15.72
N HIS A 264 24.42 -3.74 -15.21
CA HIS A 264 24.97 -3.11 -14.02
C HIS A 264 25.29 -1.63 -14.26
N GLN A 265 25.84 -1.27 -15.41
CA GLN A 265 26.12 0.14 -15.74
C GLN A 265 24.83 0.96 -15.86
N ILE A 266 23.80 0.40 -16.51
CA ILE A 266 22.46 1.06 -16.59
C ILE A 266 21.86 1.19 -15.21
N PHE A 267 21.89 0.14 -14.40
CA PHE A 267 21.38 0.14 -13.03
C PHE A 267 22.06 1.24 -12.18
N ASP A 268 23.37 1.30 -12.17
CA ASP A 268 24.13 2.31 -11.41
C ASP A 268 23.78 3.73 -11.89
N HIS A 269 23.65 3.93 -13.20
CA HIS A 269 23.24 5.21 -13.77
C HIS A 269 21.83 5.61 -13.33
N LEU A 270 20.84 4.70 -13.36
CA LEU A 270 19.49 4.99 -12.89
C LEU A 270 19.45 5.30 -11.39
N MET A 271 20.21 4.57 -10.57
CA MET A 271 20.32 4.84 -9.15
C MET A 271 20.90 6.25 -8.89
N GLU A 272 21.93 6.65 -9.63
CA GLU A 272 22.47 8.02 -9.53
C GLU A 272 21.47 9.09 -9.98
N GLN A 273 20.68 8.85 -11.02
CA GLN A 273 19.62 9.77 -11.43
C GLN A 273 18.58 9.96 -10.30
N ILE A 274 18.10 8.85 -9.71
CA ILE A 274 17.10 8.85 -8.65
C ILE A 274 17.59 9.67 -7.44
N VAL A 275 18.76 9.37 -6.93
CA VAL A 275 19.30 10.07 -5.74
C VAL A 275 19.78 11.47 -6.01
N SER A 276 19.92 11.86 -7.28
CA SER A 276 20.31 13.21 -7.71
C SER A 276 19.11 14.12 -7.98
N THR A 277 17.90 13.72 -7.64
CA THR A 277 16.70 14.57 -7.77
C THR A 277 16.68 15.64 -6.67
N SER A 278 15.98 16.76 -6.93
CA SER A 278 15.76 17.82 -5.94
C SER A 278 14.50 17.60 -5.09
N ASN A 279 13.84 16.45 -5.20
CA ASN A 279 12.69 16.09 -4.39
C ASN A 279 13.12 15.86 -2.94
N ALA A 280 12.30 16.28 -1.98
CA ALA A 280 12.64 16.22 -0.56
C ALA A 280 12.87 14.80 -0.02
N VAL A 281 12.25 13.79 -0.64
CA VAL A 281 12.31 12.39 -0.19
C VAL A 281 12.56 11.46 -1.37
N VAL A 282 13.50 10.54 -1.19
CA VAL A 282 13.78 9.41 -2.09
C VAL A 282 13.66 8.11 -1.30
N ILE A 283 12.88 7.17 -1.79
CA ILE A 283 12.69 5.85 -1.19
C ILE A 283 13.30 4.78 -2.10
N LEU A 284 14.17 3.97 -1.54
CA LEU A 284 14.86 2.88 -2.23
C LEU A 284 14.50 1.55 -1.55
N PRO A 285 13.87 0.59 -2.23
CA PRO A 285 13.78 -0.78 -1.74
C PRO A 285 15.17 -1.32 -1.38
N LEU A 286 15.27 -2.06 -0.29
CA LEU A 286 16.55 -2.63 0.14
C LEU A 286 17.14 -3.55 -0.92
N GLN A 287 16.30 -4.23 -1.69
CA GLN A 287 16.73 -5.04 -2.83
C GLN A 287 17.51 -4.23 -3.86
N ASP A 288 17.06 -3.00 -4.13
CA ASP A 288 17.73 -2.10 -5.09
C ASP A 288 19.04 -1.55 -4.52
N VAL A 289 19.07 -1.22 -3.23
CA VAL A 289 20.33 -0.86 -2.55
C VAL A 289 21.35 -1.99 -2.65
N LEU A 290 20.90 -3.24 -2.53
CA LEU A 290 21.74 -4.44 -2.64
C LEU A 290 22.04 -4.82 -4.10
N GLY A 291 21.34 -4.26 -5.09
CA GLY A 291 21.50 -4.57 -6.50
C GLY A 291 21.00 -5.97 -6.88
N LEU A 292 19.90 -6.42 -6.27
CA LEU A 292 19.35 -7.75 -6.48
C LEU A 292 18.38 -7.76 -7.66
N SER A 293 18.40 -8.85 -8.43
CA SER A 293 17.44 -9.13 -9.51
C SER A 293 16.07 -9.59 -8.97
N ASP A 294 15.16 -9.91 -9.89
CA ASP A 294 13.74 -10.22 -9.58
C ASP A 294 13.52 -11.47 -8.70
N ASP A 295 14.52 -12.32 -8.50
CA ASP A 295 14.46 -13.37 -7.47
C ASP A 295 14.24 -12.83 -6.06
N ALA A 296 14.55 -11.55 -5.84
CA ALA A 296 14.31 -10.83 -4.59
C ALA A 296 13.03 -9.97 -4.61
N ARG A 297 12.22 -10.04 -5.67
CA ARG A 297 10.97 -9.29 -5.78
C ARG A 297 10.02 -9.64 -4.64
N MET A 298 9.34 -8.62 -4.09
CA MET A 298 8.49 -8.79 -2.93
C MET A 298 7.09 -9.29 -3.31
N ASN A 299 6.46 -8.65 -4.30
CA ASN A 299 5.10 -8.96 -4.70
C ASN A 299 4.91 -8.89 -6.22
N ILE A 300 4.12 -9.81 -6.75
CA ILE A 300 3.67 -9.82 -8.15
C ILE A 300 2.16 -9.68 -8.13
N PRO A 301 1.62 -8.50 -8.44
CA PRO A 301 0.18 -8.27 -8.48
C PRO A 301 -0.54 -9.31 -9.35
N GLY A 302 -1.69 -9.80 -8.86
CA GLY A 302 -2.48 -10.83 -9.54
C GLY A 302 -2.00 -12.27 -9.33
N LYS A 303 -0.88 -12.53 -8.63
CA LYS A 303 -0.50 -13.87 -8.18
C LYS A 303 -0.91 -14.08 -6.72
N ALA A 304 -1.53 -15.23 -6.45
CA ALA A 304 -1.95 -15.58 -5.09
C ALA A 304 -0.81 -16.14 -4.23
N GLU A 305 0.20 -16.77 -4.84
CA GLU A 305 1.26 -17.50 -4.13
C GLU A 305 2.65 -16.95 -4.45
N GLY A 306 3.63 -17.23 -3.56
CA GLY A 306 5.05 -16.90 -3.74
C GLY A 306 5.42 -15.45 -3.40
N ASN A 307 4.46 -14.63 -3.01
CA ASN A 307 4.68 -13.24 -2.62
C ASN A 307 5.12 -13.10 -1.16
N TRP A 308 5.71 -11.96 -0.80
CA TRP A 308 6.10 -11.57 0.57
C TRP A 308 7.04 -12.56 1.27
N SER A 309 7.80 -13.35 0.51
CA SER A 309 8.68 -14.40 1.02
C SER A 309 10.14 -13.98 1.16
N TRP A 310 10.58 -12.95 0.41
CA TRP A 310 11.95 -12.48 0.48
C TRP A 310 12.26 -11.82 1.83
N GLN A 311 13.41 -12.15 2.41
CA GLN A 311 13.91 -11.57 3.65
C GLN A 311 15.40 -11.25 3.53
N VAL A 312 15.78 -10.07 4.04
CA VAL A 312 17.19 -9.72 4.13
C VAL A 312 17.92 -10.61 5.14
N LYS A 313 19.08 -11.13 4.77
CA LYS A 313 19.97 -11.87 5.68
C LYS A 313 21.00 -10.91 6.25
N LYS A 314 21.43 -11.17 7.49
CA LYS A 314 22.37 -10.29 8.21
C LYS A 314 23.71 -10.12 7.47
N ASP A 315 24.18 -11.13 6.79
CA ASP A 315 25.42 -11.15 6.00
C ASP A 315 25.34 -10.32 4.72
N MET A 316 24.14 -9.98 4.25
CA MET A 316 23.93 -9.04 3.14
C MET A 316 24.20 -7.59 3.51
N LEU A 317 24.09 -7.23 4.79
CA LEU A 317 24.29 -5.86 5.29
C LEU A 317 25.79 -5.62 5.60
N THR A 318 26.59 -5.58 4.56
CA THR A 318 28.05 -5.40 4.66
C THR A 318 28.45 -3.93 4.85
N PRO A 319 29.70 -3.66 5.31
CA PRO A 319 30.21 -2.29 5.35
C PRO A 319 30.16 -1.57 3.99
N GLN A 320 30.29 -2.28 2.89
CA GLN A 320 30.20 -1.74 1.53
C GLN A 320 28.79 -1.23 1.21
N VAL A 321 27.76 -1.94 1.66
CA VAL A 321 26.34 -1.50 1.53
C VAL A 321 26.12 -0.21 2.33
N VAL A 322 26.67 -0.12 3.54
CA VAL A 322 26.58 1.09 4.36
C VAL A 322 27.28 2.27 3.67
N GLN A 323 28.48 2.05 3.12
CA GLN A 323 29.21 3.09 2.36
C GLN A 323 28.45 3.54 1.11
N LYS A 324 27.81 2.59 0.38
CA LYS A 324 26.94 2.93 -0.77
C LYS A 324 25.78 3.82 -0.35
N LEU A 325 25.09 3.47 0.74
CA LEU A 325 24.01 4.30 1.28
C LEU A 325 24.49 5.69 1.72
N GLN A 326 25.61 5.78 2.40
CA GLN A 326 26.20 7.06 2.79
C GLN A 326 26.46 7.95 1.58
N ARG A 327 27.07 7.38 0.51
CA ARG A 327 27.30 8.11 -0.75
C ARG A 327 25.98 8.61 -1.36
N PHE A 328 24.92 7.79 -1.34
CA PHE A 328 23.61 8.19 -1.86
C PHE A 328 23.00 9.34 -1.05
N VAL A 329 23.11 9.29 0.28
CA VAL A 329 22.65 10.37 1.16
C VAL A 329 23.41 11.67 0.89
N GLU A 330 24.75 11.61 0.80
CA GLU A 330 25.59 12.77 0.52
C GLU A 330 25.27 13.39 -0.85
N LEU A 331 25.08 12.54 -1.88
CA LEU A 331 24.71 13.00 -3.22
C LEU A 331 23.34 13.67 -3.22
N HIS A 332 22.36 13.07 -2.57
CA HIS A 332 21.01 13.62 -2.47
C HIS A 332 21.02 14.96 -1.69
N GLN A 333 21.67 15.01 -0.55
CA GLN A 333 21.79 16.24 0.26
C GLN A 333 22.42 17.39 -0.54
N SER A 334 23.44 17.11 -1.35
CA SER A 334 24.07 18.11 -2.21
C SER A 334 23.12 18.74 -3.25
N LYS A 335 22.04 18.03 -3.59
CA LYS A 335 21.00 18.52 -4.51
C LYS A 335 19.92 19.32 -3.81
N LEU A 336 19.65 19.01 -2.54
CA LEU A 336 18.72 19.80 -1.72
C LEU A 336 19.31 21.15 -1.31
N ASP A 337 20.63 21.22 -1.17
CA ASP A 337 21.36 22.43 -0.75
C ASP A 337 21.70 23.37 -1.93
N ALA A 338 21.49 22.94 -3.19
CA ALA A 338 21.82 23.68 -4.42
C ALA A 338 20.62 24.49 -4.95
#